data_582f196c880ce9ba9ef20071cd227784
#
_entry.id   582f196c880ce9ba9ef20071cd227784
#
_cell.length_a   1.000
_cell.length_b   1.000
_cell.length_c   1.000
_cell.angle_alpha   90.00
_cell.angle_beta   90.00
_cell.angle_gamma   90.00
#
_symmetry.space_group_name_H-M   'P 1'
#
loop_
_entity.id
_entity.type
_entity.pdbx_description
1 polymer ?
#
loop_
_entity_poly.entity_id
_entity_poly.type
_entity_poly.pdbx_seq_one_letter_code
_entity_poly.pdbx_strand_id
1 'polypeptide(L)'
;PRIGSTIPRMRTKTVGVDAPRKDGPDKVLGRAQYIEDIPLPGALFGVTVRSQGARGRIKEVKFDPAFPWDECVVVTARDIPGKNAVHLLGDDQPLLADGVVNHAMEPVALVAHPDRATAWRALEHVHVELEALEPVLSVEESLAKKQVVWGTDNVFKDIAIVKGDAAAALAAAPVVVEGEYRVPHQEQAYIENQGMAAWFEADGTLVAMGSLQCPYYIHKALQPLFALPPEKVRVVHAATGGGFGGKEEYPNMLAGHAALLALMAKRPVRMVYDRVEDMLATTKRHPAVVRHRTGLTKDGRLLAQEIDILMDGGAYMTLSPVVLSRGILHASGPYECPNVSIRARALATNTPPNGAFRG
;
A
#
# COMPACT_ATOMS: atom_id res chain seq x y z
N PRO A 1 -41.58 3.50 28.00
CA PRO A 1 -40.94 3.47 29.29
C PRO A 1 -39.44 3.32 29.09
N ARG A 2 -38.65 4.34 29.47
CA ARG A 2 -37.20 4.28 29.48
C ARG A 2 -36.79 3.37 30.65
N ILE A 3 -36.17 2.25 30.31
CA ILE A 3 -35.49 1.43 31.31
C ILE A 3 -34.19 2.16 31.66
N GLY A 4 -34.23 2.92 32.74
CA GLY A 4 -33.05 3.53 33.32
C GLY A 4 -32.22 2.47 34.03
N SER A 5 -31.21 1.90 33.39
CA SER A 5 -30.18 1.14 34.04
C SER A 5 -29.21 2.10 34.73
N THR A 6 -29.40 2.36 36.00
CA THR A 6 -28.39 2.96 36.86
C THR A 6 -27.30 1.93 37.17
N ILE A 7 -26.38 1.74 36.21
CA ILE A 7 -25.11 1.08 36.54
C ILE A 7 -24.30 2.14 37.30
N PRO A 8 -23.85 1.85 38.56
CA PRO A 8 -22.98 2.79 39.26
C PRO A 8 -21.73 3.01 38.43
N ARG A 9 -21.47 4.25 38.01
CA ARG A 9 -20.20 4.60 37.41
C ARG A 9 -19.12 4.39 38.47
N MET A 10 -18.43 3.24 38.41
CA MET A 10 -17.18 3.08 39.15
C MET A 10 -16.24 4.16 38.61
N ARG A 11 -15.89 5.15 39.42
CA ARG A 11 -14.83 6.11 39.16
C ARG A 11 -13.51 5.32 39.16
N THR A 12 -13.06 4.89 37.99
CA THR A 12 -11.72 4.35 37.83
C THR A 12 -10.74 5.51 37.73
N LYS A 13 -9.49 5.32 38.16
CA LYS A 13 -8.42 6.31 37.99
C LYS A 13 -7.94 6.41 36.54
N THR A 14 -8.52 5.65 35.62
CA THR A 14 -8.02 5.47 34.25
C THR A 14 -9.11 5.70 33.21
N VAL A 15 -10.29 5.12 33.39
CA VAL A 15 -11.40 5.24 32.44
C VAL A 15 -12.24 6.47 32.78
N GLY A 16 -12.48 7.33 31.79
CA GLY A 16 -13.27 8.57 31.96
C GLY A 16 -12.51 9.73 32.59
N VAL A 17 -11.16 9.70 32.55
CA VAL A 17 -10.28 10.81 32.92
C VAL A 17 -9.43 11.23 31.75
N ASP A 18 -9.15 12.54 31.66
CA ASP A 18 -8.30 13.11 30.62
C ASP A 18 -6.82 12.81 30.97
N ALA A 19 -6.28 11.77 30.32
CA ALA A 19 -4.86 11.47 30.44
C ALA A 19 -4.05 12.28 29.43
N PRO A 20 -3.02 13.02 29.84
CA PRO A 20 -2.19 13.77 28.92
C PRO A 20 -1.45 12.82 27.97
N ARG A 21 -1.41 13.20 26.70
CA ARG A 21 -0.65 12.47 25.67
C ARG A 21 0.83 12.61 25.94
N LYS A 22 1.57 11.47 26.04
CA LYS A 22 2.99 11.47 26.40
C LYS A 22 3.89 12.24 25.41
N ASP A 23 3.60 12.12 24.12
CA ASP A 23 4.34 12.78 23.03
C ASP A 23 3.73 14.14 22.62
N GLY A 24 2.68 14.59 23.31
CA GLY A 24 1.96 15.82 23.01
C GLY A 24 2.82 17.08 23.13
N PRO A 25 3.55 17.29 24.24
CA PRO A 25 4.37 18.50 24.41
C PRO A 25 5.41 18.68 23.32
N ASP A 26 6.11 17.62 22.92
CA ASP A 26 7.14 17.72 21.88
C ASP A 26 6.55 18.03 20.51
N LYS A 27 5.35 17.53 20.21
CA LYS A 27 4.65 17.83 18.95
C LYS A 27 4.20 19.29 18.89
N VAL A 28 3.55 19.79 19.93
CA VAL A 28 3.02 21.18 19.92
C VAL A 28 4.14 22.23 20.04
N LEU A 29 5.29 21.87 20.57
CA LEU A 29 6.46 22.75 20.70
C LEU A 29 7.45 22.63 19.54
N GLY A 30 7.17 21.79 18.53
CA GLY A 30 8.04 21.58 17.36
C GLY A 30 9.34 20.85 17.68
N ARG A 31 9.38 20.05 18.76
CA ARG A 31 10.56 19.26 19.16
C ARG A 31 10.49 17.79 18.77
N ALA A 32 9.33 17.33 18.33
CA ALA A 32 9.17 15.95 17.83
C ALA A 32 10.05 15.74 16.60
N GLN A 33 10.83 14.66 16.61
CA GLN A 33 11.71 14.31 15.51
C GLN A 33 11.04 13.24 14.64
N TYR A 34 10.81 13.59 13.38
CA TYR A 34 10.35 12.68 12.34
C TYR A 34 11.54 12.05 11.63
N ILE A 35 11.31 11.10 10.74
CA ILE A 35 12.40 10.33 10.12
C ILE A 35 13.43 11.22 9.41
N GLU A 36 13.03 12.35 8.86
CA GLU A 36 13.94 13.29 8.20
C GLU A 36 14.79 14.09 9.20
N ASP A 37 14.27 14.35 10.41
CA ASP A 37 14.93 15.14 11.45
C ASP A 37 15.94 14.36 12.27
N ILE A 38 15.81 13.02 12.32
CA ILE A 38 16.65 12.17 13.16
C ILE A 38 18.10 12.20 12.65
N PRO A 39 19.09 12.60 13.48
CA PRO A 39 20.48 12.56 13.06
C PRO A 39 20.93 11.13 12.72
N LEU A 40 21.51 10.96 11.54
CA LEU A 40 22.09 9.69 11.09
C LEU A 40 23.47 9.96 10.49
N PRO A 41 24.52 10.04 11.32
CA PRO A 41 25.86 10.40 10.86
C PRO A 41 26.38 9.48 9.79
N GLY A 42 26.94 10.05 8.72
CA GLY A 42 27.51 9.30 7.61
C GLY A 42 26.50 8.64 6.69
N ALA A 43 25.21 8.88 6.85
CA ALA A 43 24.20 8.32 5.98
C ALA A 43 24.31 8.82 4.54
N LEU A 44 23.97 7.95 3.60
CA LEU A 44 23.70 8.30 2.21
C LEU A 44 22.22 8.64 2.04
N PHE A 45 21.91 9.40 0.99
CA PHE A 45 20.55 9.66 0.53
C PHE A 45 20.24 8.74 -0.64
N GLY A 46 19.23 7.89 -0.46
CA GLY A 46 18.78 6.94 -1.49
C GLY A 46 17.59 7.49 -2.26
N VAL A 47 17.55 7.17 -3.56
CA VAL A 47 16.46 7.49 -4.50
C VAL A 47 16.11 6.27 -5.34
N THR A 48 14.89 6.24 -5.90
CA THR A 48 14.36 5.11 -6.66
C THR A 48 14.23 5.45 -8.13
N VAL A 49 14.90 4.68 -8.99
CA VAL A 49 14.69 4.71 -10.45
C VAL A 49 13.42 3.93 -10.76
N ARG A 50 12.47 4.58 -11.46
CA ARG A 50 11.14 4.02 -11.70
C ARG A 50 10.81 3.91 -13.18
N SER A 51 10.01 2.90 -13.50
CA SER A 51 9.42 2.75 -14.83
C SER A 51 8.48 3.90 -15.16
N GLN A 52 8.52 4.37 -16.41
CA GLN A 52 7.56 5.33 -16.96
C GLN A 52 6.42 4.65 -17.72
N GLY A 53 6.58 3.37 -18.08
CA GLY A 53 5.60 2.60 -18.81
C GLY A 53 4.62 1.84 -17.90
N ALA A 54 3.37 1.71 -18.32
CA ALA A 54 2.35 0.97 -17.59
C ALA A 54 2.60 -0.54 -17.59
N ARG A 55 3.20 -1.09 -18.66
CA ARG A 55 3.61 -2.49 -18.78
C ARG A 55 4.65 -2.67 -19.87
N GLY A 56 5.71 -3.43 -19.63
CA GLY A 56 6.74 -3.65 -20.64
C GLY A 56 7.84 -4.61 -20.18
N ARG A 57 8.55 -5.19 -21.16
CA ARG A 57 9.78 -5.92 -20.89
C ARG A 57 10.93 -4.92 -20.76
N ILE A 58 11.73 -5.04 -19.70
CA ILE A 58 12.94 -4.25 -19.53
C ILE A 58 13.98 -4.76 -20.56
N LYS A 59 14.32 -3.94 -21.55
CA LYS A 59 15.40 -4.23 -22.48
C LYS A 59 16.73 -3.88 -21.89
N GLU A 60 16.83 -2.69 -21.31
CA GLU A 60 18.06 -2.19 -20.74
C GLU A 60 17.78 -1.07 -19.74
N VAL A 61 18.60 -0.97 -18.71
CA VAL A 61 18.71 0.20 -17.85
C VAL A 61 20.01 0.91 -18.17
N LYS A 62 19.91 2.05 -18.86
CA LYS A 62 21.04 2.83 -19.34
C LYS A 62 21.45 3.88 -18.34
N PHE A 63 22.70 3.92 -18.02
CA PHE A 63 23.34 4.94 -17.18
C PHE A 63 24.17 5.85 -18.08
N ASP A 64 23.85 7.15 -18.08
CA ASP A 64 24.58 8.15 -18.86
C ASP A 64 26.04 8.23 -18.36
N PRO A 65 27.04 7.92 -19.18
CA PRO A 65 28.44 7.91 -18.75
C PRO A 65 28.99 9.31 -18.40
N ALA A 66 28.26 10.38 -18.73
CA ALA A 66 28.63 11.74 -18.35
C ALA A 66 28.39 12.05 -16.86
N PHE A 67 27.60 11.23 -16.17
CA PHE A 67 27.35 11.38 -14.73
C PHE A 67 28.41 10.61 -13.92
N PRO A 68 28.88 11.14 -12.76
CA PRO A 68 29.95 10.54 -11.96
C PRO A 68 29.45 9.34 -11.12
N TRP A 69 29.18 8.21 -11.76
CA TRP A 69 28.62 7.00 -11.12
C TRP A 69 29.53 6.33 -10.12
N ASP A 70 30.84 6.57 -10.19
CA ASP A 70 31.87 6.08 -9.25
C ASP A 70 31.68 6.65 -7.83
N GLU A 71 31.01 7.79 -7.69
CA GLU A 71 30.64 8.38 -6.41
C GLU A 71 29.29 7.85 -5.86
N CYS A 72 28.56 7.07 -6.65
CA CYS A 72 27.25 6.54 -6.31
C CYS A 72 27.29 5.06 -5.94
N VAL A 73 26.36 4.66 -5.07
CA VAL A 73 25.98 3.26 -4.91
C VAL A 73 24.76 3.01 -5.78
N VAL A 74 24.88 2.10 -6.75
CA VAL A 74 23.80 1.71 -7.66
C VAL A 74 23.47 0.24 -7.41
N VAL A 75 22.19 -0.10 -7.27
CA VAL A 75 21.72 -1.47 -7.06
C VAL A 75 20.50 -1.78 -7.94
N THR A 76 20.40 -3.04 -8.32
CA THR A 76 19.35 -3.63 -9.15
C THR A 76 18.77 -4.87 -8.49
N ALA A 77 17.81 -5.51 -9.11
CA ALA A 77 17.24 -6.78 -8.63
C ALA A 77 18.29 -7.89 -8.41
N ARG A 78 19.43 -7.86 -9.12
CA ARG A 78 20.51 -8.85 -9.04
C ARG A 78 21.29 -8.78 -7.72
N ASP A 79 21.22 -7.65 -7.03
CA ASP A 79 21.94 -7.39 -5.79
C ASP A 79 21.15 -7.84 -4.55
N ILE A 80 19.93 -8.32 -4.73
CA ILE A 80 19.08 -8.80 -3.63
C ILE A 80 19.58 -10.16 -3.17
N PRO A 81 20.01 -10.29 -1.89
CA PRO A 81 20.66 -11.51 -1.41
C PRO A 81 19.73 -12.69 -1.19
N GLY A 82 18.44 -12.42 -1.04
CA GLY A 82 17.39 -13.41 -0.82
C GLY A 82 16.38 -13.47 -1.95
N LYS A 83 15.10 -13.53 -1.59
CA LYS A 83 13.99 -13.57 -2.56
C LYS A 83 13.60 -12.16 -2.97
N ASN A 84 13.60 -11.85 -4.27
CA ASN A 84 13.09 -10.60 -4.79
C ASN A 84 11.55 -10.56 -4.74
N ALA A 85 11.01 -10.51 -3.53
CA ALA A 85 9.58 -10.39 -3.28
C ALA A 85 9.32 -9.72 -1.94
N VAL A 86 8.46 -8.72 -1.93
CA VAL A 86 8.01 -8.04 -0.72
C VAL A 86 6.87 -8.85 -0.09
N HIS A 87 7.22 -9.67 0.90
CA HIS A 87 6.24 -10.52 1.57
C HIS A 87 5.20 -9.69 2.34
N LEU A 88 3.91 -9.97 2.08
CA LEU A 88 2.79 -9.41 2.84
C LEU A 88 1.71 -10.48 3.08
N LEU A 89 0.72 -10.62 2.20
CA LEU A 89 -0.25 -11.72 2.14
C LEU A 89 0.20 -12.81 1.17
N GLY A 90 1.02 -12.44 0.20
CA GLY A 90 1.67 -13.27 -0.79
C GLY A 90 3.04 -12.70 -1.14
N ASP A 91 3.69 -13.30 -2.10
CA ASP A 91 5.04 -12.96 -2.57
C ASP A 91 5.01 -12.59 -4.06
N ASP A 92 4.00 -11.86 -4.50
CA ASP A 92 3.78 -11.51 -5.90
C ASP A 92 4.42 -10.18 -6.31
N GLN A 93 4.67 -9.26 -5.37
CA GLN A 93 5.28 -7.96 -5.65
C GLN A 93 6.81 -8.01 -5.52
N PRO A 94 7.58 -7.76 -6.59
CA PRO A 94 9.04 -7.68 -6.49
C PRO A 94 9.47 -6.41 -5.73
N LEU A 95 10.63 -6.47 -5.07
CA LEU A 95 11.28 -5.29 -4.49
C LEU A 95 11.78 -4.35 -5.60
N LEU A 96 12.40 -4.93 -6.63
CA LEU A 96 12.82 -4.26 -7.86
C LEU A 96 12.39 -5.10 -9.05
N ALA A 97 11.81 -4.49 -10.07
CA ALA A 97 11.40 -5.18 -11.28
C ALA A 97 12.58 -5.90 -11.94
N ASP A 98 12.36 -7.15 -12.37
CA ASP A 98 13.33 -7.98 -13.06
C ASP A 98 12.69 -8.57 -14.33
N GLY A 99 13.15 -8.11 -15.47
CA GLY A 99 12.68 -8.53 -16.79
C GLY A 99 11.36 -7.89 -17.25
N VAL A 100 10.39 -7.66 -16.38
CA VAL A 100 9.08 -7.05 -16.75
C VAL A 100 8.69 -6.01 -15.71
N VAL A 101 8.14 -4.89 -16.18
CA VAL A 101 7.40 -3.93 -15.35
C VAL A 101 5.91 -4.13 -15.57
N ASN A 102 5.13 -4.06 -14.50
CA ASN A 102 3.69 -4.31 -14.49
C ASN A 102 2.84 -3.07 -14.18
N HIS A 103 3.46 -1.95 -13.83
CA HIS A 103 2.76 -0.67 -13.66
C HIS A 103 3.73 0.51 -13.83
N ALA A 104 3.19 1.69 -14.14
CA ALA A 104 3.96 2.92 -14.09
C ALA A 104 4.45 3.17 -12.65
N MET A 105 5.61 3.78 -12.49
CA MET A 105 6.30 4.03 -11.22
C MET A 105 6.82 2.77 -10.50
N GLU A 106 6.82 1.60 -11.16
CA GLU A 106 7.44 0.40 -10.58
C GLU A 106 8.94 0.60 -10.39
N PRO A 107 9.52 0.25 -9.21
CA PRO A 107 10.94 0.39 -8.94
C PRO A 107 11.77 -0.55 -9.82
N VAL A 108 12.83 -0.04 -10.45
CA VAL A 108 13.72 -0.82 -11.35
C VAL A 108 15.14 -0.88 -10.80
N ALA A 109 15.64 0.23 -10.26
CA ALA A 109 16.96 0.33 -9.66
C ALA A 109 16.94 1.37 -8.53
N LEU A 110 17.98 1.37 -7.71
CA LEU A 110 18.16 2.34 -6.64
C LEU A 110 19.52 3.02 -6.79
N VAL A 111 19.60 4.28 -6.40
CA VAL A 111 20.86 5.04 -6.36
C VAL A 111 21.00 5.68 -4.99
N ALA A 112 22.20 5.70 -4.42
CA ALA A 112 22.48 6.45 -3.20
C ALA A 112 23.77 7.26 -3.34
N HIS A 113 23.77 8.46 -2.75
CA HIS A 113 24.91 9.39 -2.75
C HIS A 113 24.99 10.14 -1.42
N PRO A 114 26.20 10.58 -0.95
CA PRO A 114 26.34 11.38 0.25
C PRO A 114 25.64 12.74 0.19
N ASP A 115 25.59 13.35 -0.98
CA ASP A 115 24.86 14.58 -1.24
C ASP A 115 23.46 14.29 -1.81
N ARG A 116 22.42 14.83 -1.14
CA ARG A 116 21.02 14.63 -1.52
C ARG A 116 20.70 15.14 -2.93
N ALA A 117 21.23 16.33 -3.28
CA ALA A 117 20.95 16.94 -4.56
C ALA A 117 21.55 16.11 -5.71
N THR A 118 22.74 15.56 -5.51
CA THR A 118 23.38 14.66 -6.47
C THR A 118 22.63 13.33 -6.61
N ALA A 119 22.13 12.75 -5.52
CA ALA A 119 21.28 11.56 -5.59
C ALA A 119 20.03 11.79 -6.45
N TRP A 120 19.36 12.95 -6.28
CA TRP A 120 18.19 13.30 -7.11
C TRP A 120 18.55 13.54 -8.57
N ARG A 121 19.64 14.26 -8.85
CA ARG A 121 20.11 14.47 -10.25
C ARG A 121 20.44 13.16 -10.94
N ALA A 122 20.93 12.15 -10.22
CA ALA A 122 21.22 10.84 -10.83
C ALA A 122 20.00 10.24 -11.56
N LEU A 123 18.78 10.52 -11.12
CA LEU A 123 17.54 10.03 -11.77
C LEU A 123 17.40 10.56 -13.22
N GLU A 124 17.89 11.77 -13.50
CA GLU A 124 17.86 12.37 -14.84
C GLU A 124 18.83 11.69 -15.81
N HIS A 125 19.82 10.95 -15.28
CA HIS A 125 20.86 10.25 -16.02
C HIS A 125 20.66 8.74 -16.11
N VAL A 126 19.47 8.23 -15.71
CA VAL A 126 19.11 6.82 -15.86
C VAL A 126 17.88 6.67 -16.74
N HIS A 127 18.00 5.87 -17.79
CA HIS A 127 16.90 5.60 -18.72
C HIS A 127 16.54 4.13 -18.73
N VAL A 128 15.28 3.82 -18.41
CA VAL A 128 14.72 2.47 -18.47
C VAL A 128 14.10 2.28 -19.86
N GLU A 129 14.76 1.50 -20.70
CA GLU A 129 14.25 1.16 -22.04
C GLU A 129 13.30 -0.03 -21.97
N LEU A 130 12.06 0.17 -22.40
CA LEU A 130 11.02 -0.84 -22.38
C LEU A 130 10.56 -1.24 -23.79
N GLU A 131 10.36 -2.52 -23.97
CA GLU A 131 9.49 -3.04 -25.03
C GLU A 131 8.05 -3.06 -24.48
N ALA A 132 7.21 -2.18 -24.99
CA ALA A 132 5.85 -2.05 -24.52
C ALA A 132 5.03 -3.32 -24.69
N LEU A 133 4.29 -3.69 -23.67
CA LEU A 133 3.29 -4.76 -23.68
C LEU A 133 1.90 -4.14 -23.50
N GLU A 134 0.88 -4.81 -24.04
CA GLU A 134 -0.52 -4.36 -23.89
C GLU A 134 -0.91 -4.38 -22.41
N PRO A 135 -1.27 -3.23 -21.80
CA PRO A 135 -1.69 -3.18 -20.40
C PRO A 135 -3.19 -3.44 -20.24
N VAL A 136 -3.58 -3.86 -19.04
CA VAL A 136 -4.96 -3.90 -18.56
C VAL A 136 -5.15 -2.74 -17.59
N LEU A 137 -5.96 -1.75 -17.95
CA LEU A 137 -6.09 -0.50 -17.19
C LEU A 137 -7.47 -0.29 -16.53
N SER A 138 -8.39 -1.22 -16.73
CA SER A 138 -9.72 -1.17 -16.12
C SER A 138 -10.13 -2.51 -15.53
N VAL A 139 -11.01 -2.47 -14.53
CA VAL A 139 -11.58 -3.68 -13.91
C VAL A 139 -12.45 -4.45 -14.88
N GLU A 140 -13.07 -3.78 -15.85
CA GLU A 140 -13.88 -4.40 -16.89
C GLU A 140 -13.01 -5.23 -17.85
N GLU A 141 -11.89 -4.69 -18.33
CA GLU A 141 -10.92 -5.41 -19.17
C GLU A 141 -10.30 -6.59 -18.40
N SER A 142 -9.98 -6.39 -17.14
CA SER A 142 -9.44 -7.41 -16.25
C SER A 142 -10.43 -8.56 -16.08
N LEU A 143 -11.68 -8.27 -15.75
CA LEU A 143 -12.74 -9.26 -15.59
C LEU A 143 -13.05 -10.01 -16.89
N ALA A 144 -12.99 -9.32 -18.03
CA ALA A 144 -13.15 -9.90 -19.35
C ALA A 144 -11.94 -10.76 -19.80
N LYS A 145 -10.86 -10.75 -19.00
CA LYS A 145 -9.60 -11.47 -19.30
C LYS A 145 -9.02 -11.09 -20.67
N LYS A 146 -9.13 -9.81 -21.05
CA LYS A 146 -8.53 -9.30 -22.30
C LYS A 146 -7.03 -9.65 -22.34
N GLN A 147 -6.35 -9.51 -21.21
CA GLN A 147 -5.04 -10.06 -20.90
C GLN A 147 -5.06 -10.64 -19.49
N VAL A 148 -4.37 -11.76 -19.26
CA VAL A 148 -4.13 -12.27 -17.91
C VAL A 148 -2.79 -11.70 -17.44
N VAL A 149 -2.84 -10.82 -16.43
CA VAL A 149 -1.69 -10.12 -15.86
C VAL A 149 -1.34 -10.63 -14.47
N TRP A 150 -2.25 -11.40 -13.85
CA TRP A 150 -2.01 -12.02 -12.56
C TRP A 150 -2.74 -13.37 -12.45
N GLY A 151 -2.05 -14.38 -11.88
CA GLY A 151 -2.61 -15.73 -11.70
C GLY A 151 -3.10 -16.33 -13.01
N THR A 152 -4.31 -16.87 -12.99
CA THR A 152 -4.97 -17.50 -14.18
C THR A 152 -6.18 -16.71 -14.68
N ASP A 153 -6.64 -15.73 -13.91
CA ASP A 153 -7.91 -15.04 -14.18
C ASP A 153 -7.99 -13.58 -13.71
N ASN A 154 -6.88 -13.01 -13.28
CA ASN A 154 -6.78 -11.66 -12.72
C ASN A 154 -7.54 -11.43 -11.41
N VAL A 155 -8.00 -12.47 -10.72
CA VAL A 155 -8.81 -12.32 -9.51
C VAL A 155 -7.96 -12.55 -8.26
N PHE A 156 -7.69 -11.48 -7.50
CA PHE A 156 -7.04 -11.58 -6.20
C PHE A 156 -7.94 -12.24 -5.16
N LYS A 157 -9.23 -11.90 -5.20
CA LYS A 157 -10.24 -12.42 -4.26
C LYS A 157 -11.64 -12.29 -4.85
N ASP A 158 -12.47 -13.31 -4.63
CA ASP A 158 -13.91 -13.32 -4.91
C ASP A 158 -14.64 -13.75 -3.64
N ILE A 159 -15.58 -12.95 -3.17
CA ILE A 159 -16.35 -13.20 -1.94
C ILE A 159 -17.83 -12.94 -2.23
N ALA A 160 -18.69 -13.78 -1.66
CA ALA A 160 -20.14 -13.60 -1.70
C ALA A 160 -20.73 -13.66 -0.27
N ILE A 161 -21.75 -12.84 -0.03
CA ILE A 161 -22.59 -12.89 1.17
C ILE A 161 -24.03 -13.01 0.70
N VAL A 162 -24.73 -14.05 1.20
CA VAL A 162 -26.13 -14.30 0.86
C VAL A 162 -26.93 -14.49 2.15
N LYS A 163 -28.07 -13.78 2.23
CA LYS A 163 -29.07 -13.87 3.29
C LYS A 163 -30.45 -13.86 2.65
N GLY A 164 -31.30 -14.82 2.95
CA GLY A 164 -32.64 -14.92 2.36
C GLY A 164 -32.60 -15.16 0.83
N ASP A 165 -33.60 -14.67 0.13
CA ASP A 165 -33.71 -14.73 -1.34
C ASP A 165 -33.90 -13.30 -1.90
N ALA A 166 -32.77 -12.67 -2.20
CA ALA A 166 -32.77 -11.30 -2.71
C ALA A 166 -33.38 -11.20 -4.12
N ALA A 167 -33.21 -12.22 -4.97
CA ALA A 167 -33.73 -12.21 -6.33
C ALA A 167 -35.26 -12.26 -6.33
N ALA A 168 -35.87 -13.20 -5.59
CA ALA A 168 -37.31 -13.29 -5.47
C ALA A 168 -37.92 -12.04 -4.81
N ALA A 169 -37.29 -11.52 -3.75
CA ALA A 169 -37.75 -10.33 -3.05
C ALA A 169 -37.66 -9.05 -3.89
N LEU A 170 -36.62 -8.89 -4.72
CA LEU A 170 -36.49 -7.80 -5.70
C LEU A 170 -37.58 -7.89 -6.79
N ALA A 171 -37.85 -9.10 -7.30
CA ALA A 171 -38.88 -9.29 -8.31
C ALA A 171 -40.31 -8.97 -7.80
N ALA A 172 -40.56 -9.17 -6.50
CA ALA A 172 -41.83 -8.88 -5.85
C ALA A 172 -41.92 -7.46 -5.27
N ALA A 173 -40.83 -6.71 -5.23
CA ALA A 173 -40.80 -5.39 -4.61
C ALA A 173 -41.61 -4.36 -5.40
N PRO A 174 -42.54 -3.59 -4.74
CA PRO A 174 -43.31 -2.56 -5.42
C PRO A 174 -42.50 -1.33 -5.84
N VAL A 175 -41.30 -1.15 -5.25
CA VAL A 175 -40.36 -0.09 -5.61
C VAL A 175 -38.96 -0.73 -5.70
N VAL A 176 -38.27 -0.53 -6.83
CA VAL A 176 -36.89 -0.90 -7.02
C VAL A 176 -36.10 0.32 -7.43
N VAL A 177 -34.99 0.56 -6.71
CA VAL A 177 -34.02 1.60 -7.02
C VAL A 177 -32.71 0.93 -7.39
N GLU A 178 -32.12 1.32 -8.51
CA GLU A 178 -30.86 0.77 -8.98
C GLU A 178 -29.92 1.87 -9.48
N GLY A 179 -28.62 1.62 -9.35
CA GLY A 179 -27.59 2.55 -9.77
C GLY A 179 -26.23 1.88 -9.90
N GLU A 180 -25.38 2.48 -10.72
CA GLU A 180 -23.96 2.19 -10.80
C GLU A 180 -23.18 3.39 -10.24
N TYR A 181 -22.27 3.10 -9.32
CA TYR A 181 -21.45 4.11 -8.65
C TYR A 181 -19.97 3.80 -8.90
N ARG A 182 -19.19 4.83 -9.25
CA ARG A 182 -17.76 4.71 -9.49
C ARG A 182 -17.01 5.58 -8.50
N VAL A 183 -16.04 5.00 -7.81
CA VAL A 183 -15.13 5.71 -6.92
C VAL A 183 -13.72 5.66 -7.49
N PRO A 184 -13.03 6.80 -7.60
CA PRO A 184 -11.65 6.85 -8.12
C PRO A 184 -10.63 6.50 -7.03
N HIS A 185 -9.34 6.52 -7.38
CA HIS A 185 -8.25 6.56 -6.42
C HIS A 185 -8.44 7.74 -5.47
N GLN A 186 -8.02 7.55 -4.22
CA GLN A 186 -7.98 8.59 -3.21
C GLN A 186 -6.66 8.53 -2.47
N GLU A 187 -5.94 9.66 -2.45
CA GLU A 187 -4.73 9.83 -1.67
C GLU A 187 -5.05 10.01 -0.18
N GLN A 188 -4.26 9.39 0.71
CA GLN A 188 -4.38 9.57 2.16
C GLN A 188 -3.94 10.95 2.61
N ALA A 189 -3.06 11.61 1.86
CA ALA A 189 -2.59 12.98 2.04
C ALA A 189 -2.03 13.27 3.46
N TYR A 190 -1.29 12.32 4.03
CA TYR A 190 -0.54 12.55 5.26
C TYR A 190 0.52 13.65 5.01
N ILE A 191 0.73 14.53 6.01
CA ILE A 191 1.64 15.69 5.86
C ILE A 191 3.09 15.23 5.75
N GLU A 192 3.53 14.29 6.60
CA GLU A 192 4.85 13.68 6.50
C GLU A 192 4.86 12.61 5.39
N ASN A 193 5.69 12.79 4.36
CA ASN A 193 5.86 11.82 3.28
C ASN A 193 6.41 10.48 3.79
N GLN A 194 6.40 9.46 2.92
CA GLN A 194 7.07 8.19 3.20
C GLN A 194 8.56 8.44 3.47
N GLY A 195 9.07 7.83 4.52
CA GLY A 195 10.47 7.93 4.88
C GLY A 195 10.94 6.72 5.68
N MET A 196 12.13 6.23 5.32
CA MET A 196 12.79 5.09 5.96
C MET A 196 14.30 5.28 5.97
N ALA A 197 14.94 4.80 7.03
CA ALA A 197 16.39 4.65 7.08
C ALA A 197 16.73 3.21 7.42
N ALA A 198 17.87 2.71 6.93
CA ALA A 198 18.35 1.39 7.26
C ALA A 198 19.87 1.35 7.40
N TRP A 199 20.36 0.42 8.22
CA TRP A 199 21.77 0.12 8.41
C TRP A 199 21.95 -1.28 8.95
N PHE A 200 23.19 -1.78 8.87
CA PHE A 200 23.58 -3.03 9.49
C PHE A 200 24.47 -2.75 10.70
N GLU A 201 24.19 -3.40 11.82
CA GLU A 201 25.04 -3.36 13.01
C GLU A 201 26.25 -4.27 12.85
N ALA A 202 27.23 -4.12 13.73
CA ALA A 202 28.48 -4.89 13.65
C ALA A 202 28.26 -6.41 13.77
N ASP A 203 27.19 -6.84 14.42
CA ASP A 203 26.80 -8.25 14.56
C ASP A 203 25.99 -8.79 13.37
N GLY A 204 25.80 -7.98 12.32
CA GLY A 204 25.01 -8.31 11.13
C GLY A 204 23.52 -8.09 11.28
N THR A 205 23.03 -7.51 12.37
CA THR A 205 21.60 -7.18 12.54
C THR A 205 21.20 -6.05 11.61
N LEU A 206 20.20 -6.28 10.76
CA LEU A 206 19.55 -5.25 9.95
C LEU A 206 18.60 -4.42 10.81
N VAL A 207 18.81 -3.11 10.83
CA VAL A 207 17.91 -2.15 11.47
C VAL A 207 17.20 -1.33 10.40
N ALA A 208 15.88 -1.30 10.42
CA ALA A 208 15.05 -0.41 9.60
C ALA A 208 14.27 0.53 10.55
N MET A 209 14.40 1.84 10.34
CA MET A 209 13.76 2.87 11.16
C MET A 209 12.99 3.84 10.27
N GLY A 210 11.72 4.12 10.60
CA GLY A 210 10.98 5.07 9.80
C GLY A 210 9.57 5.39 10.28
N SER A 211 8.88 6.15 9.42
CA SER A 211 7.47 6.49 9.57
C SER A 211 6.61 5.35 9.02
N LEU A 212 5.88 4.68 9.91
CA LEU A 212 5.17 3.45 9.57
C LEU A 212 3.97 3.21 10.51
N GLN A 213 3.05 2.32 10.10
CA GLN A 213 1.88 1.94 10.91
C GLN A 213 1.93 0.49 11.37
N CYS A 214 2.62 -0.39 10.62
CA CYS A 214 2.65 -1.83 10.85
C CYS A 214 4.10 -2.37 10.91
N PRO A 215 4.82 -2.25 12.04
CA PRO A 215 6.22 -2.65 12.15
C PRO A 215 6.45 -4.14 11.85
N TYR A 216 5.50 -5.00 12.19
CA TYR A 216 5.62 -6.44 11.94
C TYR A 216 5.48 -6.83 10.46
N TYR A 217 4.85 -6.00 9.63
CA TYR A 217 4.85 -6.22 8.18
C TYR A 217 6.25 -6.04 7.62
N ILE A 218 6.92 -4.95 8.00
CA ILE A 218 8.32 -4.68 7.61
C ILE A 218 9.24 -5.79 8.12
N HIS A 219 9.11 -6.16 9.40
CA HIS A 219 9.92 -7.20 9.99
C HIS A 219 9.83 -8.53 9.22
N LYS A 220 8.61 -8.94 8.81
CA LYS A 220 8.40 -10.16 8.03
C LYS A 220 8.89 -10.04 6.59
N ALA A 221 8.73 -8.86 5.97
CA ALA A 221 9.13 -8.65 4.58
C ALA A 221 10.66 -8.66 4.41
N LEU A 222 11.40 -8.08 5.36
CA LEU A 222 12.86 -8.01 5.28
C LEU A 222 13.56 -9.36 5.44
N GLN A 223 12.98 -10.32 6.16
CA GLN A 223 13.58 -11.63 6.40
C GLN A 223 13.87 -12.40 5.09
N PRO A 224 12.89 -12.68 4.22
CA PRO A 224 13.14 -13.38 2.96
C PRO A 224 13.94 -12.54 1.95
N LEU A 225 13.77 -11.21 1.95
CA LEU A 225 14.52 -10.30 1.07
C LEU A 225 16.03 -10.36 1.32
N PHE A 226 16.44 -10.45 2.59
CA PHE A 226 17.85 -10.44 2.99
C PHE A 226 18.37 -11.80 3.45
N ALA A 227 17.56 -12.86 3.33
CA ALA A 227 17.87 -14.20 3.83
C ALA A 227 18.32 -14.18 5.31
N LEU A 228 17.69 -13.33 6.12
CA LEU A 228 18.00 -13.15 7.55
C LEU A 228 16.96 -13.86 8.43
N PRO A 229 17.40 -14.47 9.55
CA PRO A 229 16.46 -14.98 10.53
C PRO A 229 15.81 -13.84 11.31
N PRO A 230 14.64 -14.09 11.95
CA PRO A 230 13.83 -13.04 12.59
C PRO A 230 14.61 -12.20 13.62
N GLU A 231 15.48 -12.80 14.40
CA GLU A 231 16.28 -12.13 15.44
C GLU A 231 17.37 -11.21 14.88
N LYS A 232 17.67 -11.30 13.58
CA LYS A 232 18.61 -10.43 12.87
C LYS A 232 17.92 -9.28 12.10
N VAL A 233 16.62 -9.07 12.35
CA VAL A 233 15.88 -7.95 11.78
C VAL A 233 15.25 -7.15 12.91
N ARG A 234 15.55 -5.86 13.01
CA ARG A 234 14.99 -4.93 13.99
C ARG A 234 14.30 -3.77 13.29
N VAL A 235 13.04 -3.55 13.64
CA VAL A 235 12.26 -2.42 13.12
C VAL A 235 12.03 -1.39 14.22
N VAL A 236 12.38 -0.15 13.95
CA VAL A 236 12.24 0.98 14.87
C VAL A 236 11.19 1.95 14.32
N HIS A 237 10.14 2.17 15.10
CA HIS A 237 9.08 3.10 14.74
C HIS A 237 9.47 4.52 15.16
N ALA A 238 9.71 5.41 14.21
CA ALA A 238 9.89 6.85 14.44
C ALA A 238 8.52 7.53 14.68
N ALA A 239 8.52 8.78 15.12
CA ALA A 239 7.30 9.57 15.14
C ALA A 239 6.68 9.57 13.74
N THR A 240 5.35 9.35 13.67
CA THR A 240 4.62 9.29 12.41
C THR A 240 3.73 10.51 12.25
N GLY A 241 3.99 11.29 11.19
CA GLY A 241 3.29 12.53 10.84
C GLY A 241 2.03 12.33 10.01
N GLY A 242 1.25 11.29 10.36
CA GLY A 242 0.06 10.84 9.65
C GLY A 242 0.33 9.58 8.83
N GLY A 243 -0.73 8.86 8.49
CA GLY A 243 -0.64 7.63 7.71
C GLY A 243 -1.99 7.25 7.08
N PHE A 244 -3.06 7.25 7.88
CA PHE A 244 -4.45 7.02 7.44
C PHE A 244 -4.64 5.74 6.59
N GLY A 245 -3.76 4.76 6.80
CA GLY A 245 -3.66 3.54 6.01
C GLY A 245 -2.50 3.51 5.01
N GLY A 246 -2.05 4.66 4.49
CA GLY A 246 -1.00 4.75 3.48
C GLY A 246 0.41 4.36 3.95
N LYS A 247 0.60 4.18 5.26
CA LYS A 247 1.85 3.70 5.85
C LYS A 247 1.69 2.32 6.53
N GLU A 248 0.74 1.51 6.05
CA GLU A 248 0.57 0.13 6.54
C GLU A 248 1.51 -0.84 5.84
N GLU A 249 1.35 -1.05 4.53
CA GLU A 249 2.12 -2.01 3.74
C GLU A 249 3.26 -1.37 2.95
N TYR A 250 3.08 -0.18 2.41
CA TYR A 250 4.08 0.46 1.54
C TYR A 250 5.46 0.65 2.19
N PRO A 251 5.57 0.93 3.51
CA PRO A 251 6.87 0.97 4.19
C PRO A 251 7.71 -0.29 4.07
N ASN A 252 7.12 -1.45 3.76
CA ASN A 252 7.86 -2.69 3.48
C ASN A 252 8.78 -2.53 2.27
N MET A 253 8.25 -1.91 1.21
CA MET A 253 8.99 -1.60 -0.02
C MET A 253 10.15 -0.65 0.28
N LEU A 254 9.86 0.47 0.92
CA LEU A 254 10.85 1.50 1.21
C LEU A 254 11.93 1.03 2.18
N ALA A 255 11.56 0.19 3.17
CA ALA A 255 12.52 -0.43 4.08
C ALA A 255 13.45 -1.40 3.33
N GLY A 256 12.91 -2.20 2.40
CA GLY A 256 13.70 -3.06 1.53
C GLY A 256 14.68 -2.28 0.66
N HIS A 257 14.25 -1.17 0.06
CA HIS A 257 15.09 -0.29 -0.74
C HIS A 257 16.24 0.32 0.08
N ALA A 258 15.93 0.93 1.23
CA ALA A 258 16.94 1.53 2.10
C ALA A 258 17.92 0.47 2.62
N ALA A 259 17.45 -0.73 2.97
CA ALA A 259 18.27 -1.82 3.45
C ALA A 259 19.19 -2.39 2.36
N LEU A 260 18.71 -2.52 1.11
CA LEU A 260 19.52 -3.00 -0.01
C LEU A 260 20.66 -2.02 -0.33
N LEU A 261 20.36 -0.74 -0.37
CA LEU A 261 21.40 0.29 -0.53
C LEU A 261 22.38 0.29 0.65
N ALA A 262 21.91 0.14 1.88
CA ALA A 262 22.76 0.11 3.08
C ALA A 262 23.70 -1.12 3.10
N LEU A 263 23.20 -2.27 2.63
CA LEU A 263 24.00 -3.49 2.49
C LEU A 263 25.19 -3.28 1.53
N MET A 264 24.92 -2.71 0.35
CA MET A 264 25.94 -2.49 -0.67
C MET A 264 26.86 -1.33 -0.32
N ALA A 265 26.33 -0.26 0.26
CA ALA A 265 27.12 0.89 0.71
C ALA A 265 27.99 0.61 1.94
N LYS A 266 27.65 -0.40 2.75
CA LYS A 266 28.19 -0.64 4.11
C LYS A 266 28.12 0.62 4.99
N ARG A 267 27.09 1.41 4.80
CA ARG A 267 26.82 2.68 5.47
C ARG A 267 25.30 2.82 5.70
N PRO A 268 24.87 3.59 6.69
CA PRO A 268 23.47 3.93 6.81
C PRO A 268 22.94 4.61 5.54
N VAL A 269 21.69 4.31 5.17
CA VAL A 269 21.00 4.96 4.05
C VAL A 269 19.66 5.50 4.54
N ARG A 270 19.31 6.71 4.13
CA ARG A 270 18.01 7.32 4.33
C ARG A 270 17.34 7.56 2.99
N MET A 271 16.07 7.19 2.88
CA MET A 271 15.20 7.49 1.75
C MET A 271 13.98 8.23 2.27
N VAL A 272 13.71 9.41 1.73
CA VAL A 272 12.52 10.21 2.01
C VAL A 272 11.98 10.70 0.67
N TYR A 273 10.74 10.33 0.37
CA TYR A 273 10.09 10.74 -0.87
C TYR A 273 9.75 12.22 -0.85
N ASP A 274 9.79 12.85 -2.02
CA ASP A 274 9.08 14.12 -2.20
C ASP A 274 7.57 13.86 -2.34
N ARG A 275 6.79 14.94 -2.38
CA ARG A 275 5.32 14.81 -2.48
C ARG A 275 4.89 14.20 -3.82
N VAL A 276 5.61 14.47 -4.90
CA VAL A 276 5.25 13.97 -6.22
C VAL A 276 5.48 12.46 -6.30
N GLU A 277 6.63 11.98 -5.86
CA GLU A 277 6.93 10.54 -5.79
C GLU A 277 5.95 9.82 -4.85
N ASP A 278 5.67 10.39 -3.68
CA ASP A 278 4.75 9.83 -2.71
C ASP A 278 3.34 9.66 -3.32
N MET A 279 2.83 10.68 -4.01
CA MET A 279 1.52 10.62 -4.65
C MET A 279 1.47 9.66 -5.84
N LEU A 280 2.54 9.51 -6.60
CA LEU A 280 2.54 8.68 -7.81
C LEU A 280 2.86 7.21 -7.55
N ALA A 281 3.74 6.92 -6.57
CA ALA A 281 4.33 5.59 -6.41
C ALA A 281 3.74 4.77 -5.26
N THR A 282 3.06 5.40 -4.28
CA THR A 282 2.56 4.70 -3.09
C THR A 282 1.14 4.18 -3.27
N THR A 283 0.71 3.29 -2.38
CA THR A 283 -0.63 2.71 -2.43
C THR A 283 -1.72 3.75 -2.13
N LYS A 284 -2.84 3.65 -2.84
CA LYS A 284 -4.02 4.52 -2.74
C LYS A 284 -5.26 3.72 -2.33
N ARG A 285 -6.36 4.42 -2.02
CA ARG A 285 -7.67 3.77 -1.91
C ARG A 285 -8.01 3.11 -3.25
N HIS A 286 -8.46 1.88 -3.18
CA HIS A 286 -8.90 1.12 -4.35
C HIS A 286 -10.02 1.85 -5.10
N PRO A 287 -9.87 2.08 -6.40
CA PRO A 287 -11.01 2.41 -7.25
C PRO A 287 -12.00 1.26 -7.26
N ALA A 288 -13.27 1.57 -7.39
CA ALA A 288 -14.29 0.54 -7.45
C ALA A 288 -15.48 0.96 -8.32
N VAL A 289 -16.12 -0.07 -8.92
CA VAL A 289 -17.44 0.02 -9.54
C VAL A 289 -18.41 -0.76 -8.68
N VAL A 290 -19.46 -0.10 -8.21
CA VAL A 290 -20.49 -0.70 -7.37
C VAL A 290 -21.83 -0.62 -8.11
N ARG A 291 -22.41 -1.77 -8.42
CA ARG A 291 -23.79 -1.87 -8.92
C ARG A 291 -24.67 -2.26 -7.77
N HIS A 292 -25.70 -1.48 -7.54
CA HIS A 292 -26.57 -1.62 -6.37
C HIS A 292 -28.03 -1.58 -6.78
N ARG A 293 -28.81 -2.57 -6.33
CA ARG A 293 -30.25 -2.66 -6.49
C ARG A 293 -30.89 -2.83 -5.13
N THR A 294 -31.90 -2.01 -4.82
CA THR A 294 -32.63 -2.04 -3.56
C THR A 294 -34.12 -2.14 -3.80
N GLY A 295 -34.72 -3.20 -3.29
CA GLY A 295 -36.18 -3.39 -3.26
C GLY A 295 -36.77 -2.84 -1.98
N LEU A 296 -37.87 -2.06 -2.09
CA LEU A 296 -38.56 -1.38 -1.00
C LEU A 296 -40.05 -1.65 -1.04
N THR A 297 -40.67 -1.60 0.12
CA THR A 297 -42.12 -1.42 0.23
C THR A 297 -42.54 0.03 -0.14
N LYS A 298 -43.82 0.29 -0.36
CA LYS A 298 -44.31 1.64 -0.66
C LYS A 298 -44.10 2.64 0.47
N ASP A 299 -44.01 2.18 1.71
CA ASP A 299 -43.69 2.97 2.91
C ASP A 299 -42.19 3.06 3.23
N GLY A 300 -41.30 2.56 2.32
CA GLY A 300 -39.85 2.76 2.38
C GLY A 300 -39.10 1.76 3.21
N ARG A 301 -39.66 0.61 3.60
CA ARG A 301 -38.94 -0.45 4.29
C ARG A 301 -38.11 -1.27 3.30
N LEU A 302 -36.89 -1.65 3.68
CA LEU A 302 -36.03 -2.52 2.88
C LEU A 302 -36.59 -3.93 2.81
N LEU A 303 -36.72 -4.45 1.59
CA LEU A 303 -37.11 -5.84 1.30
C LEU A 303 -35.93 -6.67 0.83
N ALA A 304 -35.09 -6.09 -0.03
CA ALA A 304 -33.93 -6.75 -0.57
C ALA A 304 -32.84 -5.78 -1.01
N GLN A 305 -31.59 -6.26 -1.00
CA GLN A 305 -30.42 -5.60 -1.60
C GLN A 305 -29.63 -6.62 -2.44
N GLU A 306 -29.29 -6.23 -3.67
CA GLU A 306 -28.33 -6.92 -4.51
C GLU A 306 -27.22 -5.95 -4.85
N ILE A 307 -25.96 -6.35 -4.53
CA ILE A 307 -24.79 -5.48 -4.67
C ILE A 307 -23.67 -6.25 -5.34
N ASP A 308 -23.14 -5.72 -6.45
CA ASP A 308 -21.94 -6.23 -7.12
C ASP A 308 -20.83 -5.20 -7.05
N ILE A 309 -19.66 -5.60 -6.54
CA ILE A 309 -18.50 -4.74 -6.31
C ILE A 309 -17.32 -5.27 -7.13
N LEU A 310 -16.81 -4.45 -8.03
CA LEU A 310 -15.54 -4.66 -8.71
C LEU A 310 -14.52 -3.65 -8.17
N MET A 311 -13.46 -4.14 -7.55
CA MET A 311 -12.43 -3.33 -6.92
C MET A 311 -11.11 -3.51 -7.67
N ASP A 312 -10.48 -2.39 -8.07
CA ASP A 312 -9.16 -2.40 -8.69
C ASP A 312 -8.07 -2.53 -7.62
N GLY A 313 -7.33 -3.62 -7.66
CA GLY A 313 -6.22 -3.88 -6.75
C GLY A 313 -4.86 -3.39 -7.27
N GLY A 314 -4.77 -2.99 -8.55
CA GLY A 314 -3.51 -2.67 -9.20
C GLY A 314 -2.73 -3.92 -9.61
N ALA A 315 -1.43 -3.75 -9.88
CA ALA A 315 -0.59 -4.81 -10.45
C ALA A 315 -0.26 -5.96 -9.48
N TYR A 316 -0.38 -5.73 -8.19
CA TYR A 316 -0.02 -6.70 -7.16
C TYR A 316 -1.07 -6.76 -6.06
N MET A 317 -1.19 -7.92 -5.42
CA MET A 317 -2.27 -8.24 -4.50
C MET A 317 -2.30 -7.32 -3.26
N THR A 318 -1.13 -7.02 -2.68
CA THR A 318 -0.98 -6.19 -1.46
C THR A 318 -2.03 -6.50 -0.37
N LEU A 319 -2.76 -5.50 0.14
CA LEU A 319 -3.87 -5.67 1.09
C LEU A 319 -5.26 -5.76 0.44
N SER A 320 -5.35 -5.87 -0.89
CA SER A 320 -6.63 -5.91 -1.62
C SER A 320 -7.62 -6.94 -1.07
N PRO A 321 -7.22 -8.20 -0.73
CA PRO A 321 -8.16 -9.17 -0.14
C PRO A 321 -8.71 -8.76 1.23
N VAL A 322 -7.92 -8.05 2.03
CA VAL A 322 -8.33 -7.57 3.37
C VAL A 322 -9.30 -6.40 3.23
N VAL A 323 -8.98 -5.45 2.34
CA VAL A 323 -9.84 -4.28 2.08
C VAL A 323 -11.18 -4.72 1.50
N LEU A 324 -11.18 -5.65 0.53
CA LEU A 324 -12.39 -6.21 -0.05
C LEU A 324 -13.28 -6.87 1.01
N SER A 325 -12.67 -7.64 1.92
CA SER A 325 -13.42 -8.32 3.00
C SER A 325 -14.14 -7.33 3.90
N ARG A 326 -13.52 -6.18 4.21
CA ARG A 326 -14.17 -5.12 4.99
C ARG A 326 -15.25 -4.41 4.20
N GLY A 327 -15.00 -4.12 2.92
CA GLY A 327 -15.96 -3.50 2.03
C GLY A 327 -17.26 -4.30 1.92
N ILE A 328 -17.16 -5.61 1.68
CA ILE A 328 -18.34 -6.47 1.53
C ILE A 328 -19.15 -6.61 2.82
N LEU A 329 -18.46 -6.71 3.98
CA LEU A 329 -19.13 -6.82 5.28
C LEU A 329 -19.97 -5.59 5.64
N HIS A 330 -19.60 -4.42 5.14
CA HIS A 330 -20.29 -3.15 5.41
C HIS A 330 -21.18 -2.67 4.26
N ALA A 331 -21.19 -3.37 3.12
CA ALA A 331 -21.86 -2.89 1.90
C ALA A 331 -23.37 -2.72 2.04
N SER A 332 -24.05 -3.52 2.87
CA SER A 332 -25.48 -3.37 3.14
C SER A 332 -25.84 -2.21 4.08
N GLY A 333 -24.82 -1.54 4.66
CA GLY A 333 -24.99 -0.49 5.66
C GLY A 333 -25.54 -0.99 7.00
N PRO A 334 -25.94 -0.08 7.90
CA PRO A 334 -26.43 -0.40 9.23
C PRO A 334 -27.93 -0.71 9.28
N TYR A 335 -28.52 -1.05 8.14
CA TYR A 335 -29.97 -1.24 8.01
C TYR A 335 -30.35 -2.71 8.19
N GLU A 336 -31.54 -2.93 8.74
CA GLU A 336 -32.16 -4.24 8.73
C GLU A 336 -32.72 -4.53 7.32
N CYS A 337 -32.13 -5.53 6.65
CA CYS A 337 -32.58 -6.01 5.35
C CYS A 337 -32.73 -7.54 5.42
N PRO A 338 -33.93 -8.11 5.16
CA PRO A 338 -34.16 -9.55 5.30
C PRO A 338 -33.52 -10.36 4.17
N ASN A 339 -33.34 -9.79 2.98
CA ASN A 339 -32.81 -10.50 1.82
C ASN A 339 -31.65 -9.71 1.22
N VAL A 340 -30.45 -10.29 1.23
CA VAL A 340 -29.23 -9.63 0.77
C VAL A 340 -28.43 -10.60 -0.10
N SER A 341 -27.99 -10.16 -1.28
CA SER A 341 -27.03 -10.83 -2.12
C SER A 341 -25.92 -9.85 -2.49
N ILE A 342 -24.72 -10.08 -1.98
CA ILE A 342 -23.56 -9.25 -2.27
C ILE A 342 -22.47 -10.10 -2.86
N ARG A 343 -21.88 -9.70 -4.00
CA ARG A 343 -20.66 -10.27 -4.54
C ARG A 343 -19.61 -9.19 -4.67
N ALA A 344 -18.38 -9.46 -4.25
CA ALA A 344 -17.28 -8.54 -4.33
C ALA A 344 -16.03 -9.23 -4.87
N ARG A 345 -15.36 -8.60 -5.84
CA ARG A 345 -14.14 -9.10 -6.47
C ARG A 345 -13.07 -8.05 -6.48
N ALA A 346 -11.87 -8.41 -6.03
CA ALA A 346 -10.66 -7.62 -6.19
C ALA A 346 -9.90 -8.13 -7.40
N LEU A 347 -9.58 -7.25 -8.33
CA LEU A 347 -9.04 -7.58 -9.66
C LEU A 347 -7.65 -6.96 -9.86
N ALA A 348 -6.80 -7.70 -10.56
CA ALA A 348 -5.49 -7.21 -10.99
C ALA A 348 -5.62 -6.33 -12.24
N THR A 349 -4.85 -5.25 -12.27
CA THR A 349 -4.68 -4.37 -13.44
C THR A 349 -3.22 -3.97 -13.57
N ASN A 350 -2.85 -3.18 -14.57
CA ASN A 350 -1.52 -2.60 -14.70
C ASN A 350 -1.46 -1.14 -14.18
N THR A 351 -2.26 -0.83 -13.16
CA THR A 351 -2.14 0.41 -12.38
C THR A 351 -1.20 0.20 -11.18
N PRO A 352 -0.64 1.25 -10.57
CA PRO A 352 0.07 1.10 -9.30
C PRO A 352 -0.77 0.34 -8.27
N PRO A 353 -0.15 -0.52 -7.43
CA PRO A 353 -0.88 -1.30 -6.44
C PRO A 353 -1.68 -0.42 -5.49
N ASN A 354 -2.89 -0.84 -5.17
CA ASN A 354 -3.76 -0.18 -4.21
C ASN A 354 -3.63 -0.84 -2.83
N GLY A 355 -3.95 -0.10 -1.77
CA GLY A 355 -3.76 -0.57 -0.40
C GLY A 355 -4.77 -0.01 0.58
N ALA A 356 -4.40 -0.02 1.87
CA ALA A 356 -5.28 0.43 2.92
C ALA A 356 -5.57 1.93 2.83
N PHE A 357 -6.84 2.28 3.02
CA PHE A 357 -7.31 3.64 3.26
C PHE A 357 -8.35 3.56 4.37
N ARG A 358 -8.03 4.15 5.53
CA ARG A 358 -8.91 4.08 6.70
C ARG A 358 -10.14 4.97 6.53
N GLY A 359 -11.33 4.39 6.77
CA GLY A 359 -12.61 5.08 6.78
C GLY A 359 -12.99 5.61 8.16
#